data_7ed050ddbae320ad02127f63ee27c8e4
#
_entry.id   7ed050ddbae320ad02127f63ee27c8e4
#
_cell.length_a   1.000
_cell.length_b   1.000
_cell.length_c   1.000
_cell.angle_alpha   90.00
_cell.angle_beta   90.00
_cell.angle_gamma   90.00
#
_symmetry.space_group_name_H-M   'P 1'
#
loop_
_entity.id
_entity.type
_entity.pdbx_description
1 polymer ?
#
loop_
_entity_poly.entity_id
_entity_poly.type
_entity_poly.pdbx_seq_one_letter_code
_entity_poly.pdbx_strand_id
1 'polypeptide(L)'
;MNPRKNNRAFTLIELLVSIAIIGLLASMLLPVLSQSKVKSKKILCLSNLTQIGRALTMYGHDHDGRLPWQILPSTQKEEMGTGWHDFTLDPGAVFSLPPMKAEIGSVKVLLSPLDPERASANEKAEADWRKFDPLTRNIIPIDSISYLLAEGGDLGRPETVLATTRNLSKCDLAEARWVGAEETPILRNAMAGLMKGHGNVVKSDGSSHFSIDSDLGPTGNFTREHQISTGGTTKGAASTSMLGCCGGYEEVPITKVFNTTNGNHHAFIIDKSGSMQQDNRLGMAQKAIVDSLRQLGPRKKFYIYFFDSGSHAMPDGDSKMAFEWEVDSVENWVNGMTPRGCTNPLGAIEGTFNRINPDTVWLLTDGAFNCPGGGPAVRQLIGSLNINQSVTVNTVGFQRTPEKVDSILGDIAQDNNGTFYFSRSYPGGQVPDR
;
A
#
# COMPACT_ATOMS: atom_id res chain seq x y z
N MET A 1 -19.66 -70.99 36.31
CA MET A 1 -19.13 -69.93 37.24
C MET A 1 -18.67 -68.79 36.40
N ASN A 2 -19.41 -67.65 36.43
CA ASN A 2 -19.06 -66.47 35.68
C ASN A 2 -18.15 -65.57 36.58
N PRO A 3 -16.97 -65.12 36.12
CA PRO A 3 -16.12 -64.25 36.93
C PRO A 3 -16.77 -62.86 37.03
N ARG A 4 -17.04 -62.42 38.25
CA ARG A 4 -17.45 -61.07 38.58
C ARG A 4 -16.37 -60.10 38.09
N LYS A 5 -16.66 -59.26 37.06
CA LYS A 5 -15.87 -58.10 36.70
C LYS A 5 -15.89 -57.12 37.84
N ASN A 6 -14.79 -56.92 38.54
CA ASN A 6 -14.59 -55.84 39.51
C ASN A 6 -14.59 -54.49 38.75
N ASN A 7 -15.72 -53.84 38.65
CA ASN A 7 -15.80 -52.46 38.23
C ASN A 7 -15.24 -51.60 39.38
N ARG A 8 -13.99 -51.20 39.31
CA ARG A 8 -13.44 -50.17 40.18
C ARG A 8 -14.11 -48.85 39.82
N ALA A 9 -14.95 -48.32 40.68
CA ALA A 9 -15.53 -46.98 40.52
C ALA A 9 -14.45 -45.95 40.80
N PHE A 10 -14.34 -44.95 39.92
CA PHE A 10 -13.40 -43.85 40.06
C PHE A 10 -13.85 -42.91 41.18
N THR A 11 -12.99 -42.54 42.09
CA THR A 11 -13.33 -41.64 43.17
C THR A 11 -13.29 -40.18 42.68
N LEU A 12 -14.10 -39.32 43.26
CA LEU A 12 -14.13 -37.88 42.92
C LEU A 12 -12.78 -37.20 43.15
N ILE A 13 -12.04 -37.70 44.16
CA ILE A 13 -10.71 -37.19 44.48
C ILE A 13 -9.65 -37.59 43.44
N GLU A 14 -9.69 -38.79 42.89
CA GLU A 14 -8.78 -39.23 41.84
C GLU A 14 -9.01 -38.42 40.55
N LEU A 15 -10.27 -38.08 40.24
CA LEU A 15 -10.55 -37.24 39.09
C LEU A 15 -10.04 -35.81 39.33
N LEU A 16 -10.25 -35.24 40.54
CA LEU A 16 -9.86 -33.88 40.86
C LEU A 16 -8.33 -33.72 40.86
N VAL A 17 -7.60 -34.68 41.41
CA VAL A 17 -6.11 -34.69 41.39
C VAL A 17 -5.59 -34.80 39.95
N SER A 18 -6.22 -35.67 39.14
CA SER A 18 -5.82 -35.82 37.74
C SER A 18 -5.97 -34.54 36.92
N ILE A 19 -7.11 -33.83 37.06
CA ILE A 19 -7.31 -32.55 36.33
C ILE A 19 -6.40 -31.46 36.86
N ALA A 20 -6.08 -31.43 38.16
CA ALA A 20 -5.14 -30.48 38.75
C ALA A 20 -3.71 -30.66 38.19
N ILE A 21 -3.25 -31.91 38.06
CA ILE A 21 -1.94 -32.24 37.45
C ILE A 21 -1.92 -31.85 35.98
N ILE A 22 -2.98 -32.19 35.21
CA ILE A 22 -3.08 -31.81 33.79
C ILE A 22 -3.09 -30.29 33.65
N GLY A 23 -3.83 -29.57 34.49
CA GLY A 23 -3.88 -28.12 34.51
C GLY A 23 -2.51 -27.47 34.77
N LEU A 24 -1.77 -28.04 35.77
CA LEU A 24 -0.41 -27.58 36.08
C LEU A 24 0.54 -27.79 34.90
N LEU A 25 0.54 -28.99 34.27
CA LEU A 25 1.39 -29.29 33.12
C LEU A 25 1.02 -28.43 31.90
N ALA A 26 -0.27 -28.25 31.63
CA ALA A 26 -0.76 -27.42 30.52
C ALA A 26 -0.35 -25.95 30.71
N SER A 27 -0.39 -25.42 31.92
CA SER A 27 -0.01 -24.03 32.21
C SER A 27 1.47 -23.75 31.89
N MET A 28 2.36 -24.73 32.03
CA MET A 28 3.76 -24.61 31.68
C MET A 28 4.02 -24.79 30.16
N LEU A 29 3.21 -25.62 29.48
CA LEU A 29 3.40 -25.93 28.07
C LEU A 29 2.85 -24.83 27.12
N LEU A 30 1.74 -24.19 27.49
CA LEU A 30 1.10 -23.17 26.61
C LEU A 30 2.02 -21.98 26.24
N PRO A 31 2.78 -21.37 27.17
CA PRO A 31 3.69 -20.26 26.83
C PRO A 31 4.83 -20.72 25.91
N VAL A 32 5.38 -21.90 26.13
CA VAL A 32 6.47 -22.46 25.29
C VAL A 32 5.96 -22.77 23.88
N LEU A 33 4.76 -23.32 23.75
CA LEU A 33 4.14 -23.63 22.46
C LEU A 33 3.84 -22.38 21.66
N SER A 34 3.36 -21.31 22.31
CA SER A 34 3.10 -20.03 21.63
C SER A 34 4.38 -19.42 21.06
N GLN A 35 5.46 -19.38 21.83
CA GLN A 35 6.78 -18.92 21.39
C GLN A 35 7.34 -19.75 20.23
N SER A 36 7.18 -21.08 20.31
CA SER A 36 7.61 -21.99 19.24
C SER A 36 6.85 -21.75 17.93
N LYS A 37 5.54 -21.49 17.99
CA LYS A 37 4.74 -21.13 16.81
C LYS A 37 5.21 -19.82 16.16
N VAL A 38 5.54 -18.80 16.95
CA VAL A 38 6.06 -17.53 16.42
C VAL A 38 7.40 -17.74 15.74
N LYS A 39 8.32 -18.49 16.35
CA LYS A 39 9.62 -18.83 15.74
C LYS A 39 9.45 -19.60 14.43
N SER A 40 8.57 -20.61 14.40
CA SER A 40 8.27 -21.37 13.20
C SER A 40 7.74 -20.49 12.06
N LYS A 41 6.82 -19.57 12.34
CA LYS A 41 6.33 -18.60 11.35
C LYS A 41 7.43 -17.70 10.80
N LYS A 42 8.35 -17.22 11.64
CA LYS A 42 9.50 -16.42 11.21
C LYS A 42 10.41 -17.20 10.26
N ILE A 43 10.74 -18.44 10.59
CA ILE A 43 11.57 -19.31 9.74
C ILE A 43 10.86 -19.60 8.41
N LEU A 44 9.56 -19.87 8.43
CA LEU A 44 8.80 -20.11 7.19
C LEU A 44 8.75 -18.86 6.30
N CYS A 45 8.57 -17.68 6.88
CA CYS A 45 8.64 -16.43 6.13
C CYS A 45 10.00 -16.26 5.45
N LEU A 46 11.09 -16.52 6.16
CA LEU A 46 12.44 -16.45 5.61
C LEU A 46 12.67 -17.52 4.51
N SER A 47 12.15 -18.73 4.70
CA SER A 47 12.20 -19.80 3.68
C SER A 47 11.45 -19.40 2.40
N ASN A 48 10.25 -18.79 2.53
CA ASN A 48 9.50 -18.30 1.39
C ASN A 48 10.31 -17.22 0.62
N LEU A 49 10.92 -16.30 1.35
CA LEU A 49 11.74 -15.26 0.76
C LEU A 49 12.97 -15.84 0.04
N THR A 50 13.59 -16.87 0.60
CA THR A 50 14.68 -17.62 -0.06
C THR A 50 14.19 -18.28 -1.36
N GLN A 51 12.98 -18.83 -1.39
CA GLN A 51 12.41 -19.43 -2.61
C GLN A 51 12.17 -18.35 -3.68
N ILE A 52 11.69 -17.17 -3.30
CA ILE A 52 11.55 -16.02 -4.20
C ILE A 52 12.92 -15.62 -4.78
N GLY A 53 13.95 -15.49 -3.93
CA GLY A 53 15.31 -15.20 -4.37
C GLY A 53 15.83 -16.23 -5.38
N ARG A 54 15.60 -17.52 -5.14
CA ARG A 54 15.96 -18.60 -6.07
C ARG A 54 15.23 -18.48 -7.40
N ALA A 55 13.92 -18.22 -7.39
CA ALA A 55 13.14 -18.06 -8.60
C ALA A 55 13.66 -16.87 -9.45
N LEU A 56 14.01 -15.76 -8.83
CA LEU A 56 14.64 -14.63 -9.50
C LEU A 56 16.02 -14.98 -10.08
N THR A 57 16.82 -15.76 -9.35
CA THR A 57 18.14 -16.21 -9.83
C THR A 57 17.99 -17.15 -11.02
N MET A 58 17.05 -18.10 -10.97
CA MET A 58 16.78 -19.01 -12.09
C MET A 58 16.29 -18.24 -13.33
N TYR A 59 15.36 -17.30 -13.15
CA TYR A 59 14.95 -16.42 -14.23
C TYR A 59 16.15 -15.69 -14.88
N GLY A 60 17.02 -15.11 -14.06
CA GLY A 60 18.18 -14.39 -14.55
C GLY A 60 19.21 -15.26 -15.27
N HIS A 61 19.33 -16.55 -14.90
CA HIS A 61 20.18 -17.50 -15.63
C HIS A 61 19.74 -17.66 -17.10
N ASP A 62 18.42 -17.63 -17.35
CA ASP A 62 17.85 -17.76 -18.69
C ASP A 62 17.87 -16.41 -19.46
N HIS A 63 18.18 -15.29 -18.79
CA HIS A 63 18.11 -13.95 -19.34
C HIS A 63 19.41 -13.12 -19.17
N ASP A 64 20.57 -13.73 -19.41
CA ASP A 64 21.88 -13.09 -19.35
C ASP A 64 22.19 -12.36 -18.04
N GLY A 65 21.76 -12.91 -16.92
CA GLY A 65 21.94 -12.34 -15.57
C GLY A 65 20.99 -11.20 -15.24
N ARG A 66 19.94 -10.98 -16.05
CA ARG A 66 18.99 -9.87 -15.87
C ARG A 66 17.75 -10.32 -15.14
N LEU A 67 17.29 -9.50 -14.21
CA LEU A 67 16.02 -9.67 -13.53
C LEU A 67 14.85 -9.22 -14.44
N PRO A 68 13.60 -9.65 -14.18
CA PRO A 68 12.45 -9.36 -15.05
C PRO A 68 12.29 -7.88 -15.42
N TRP A 69 12.56 -6.99 -14.50
CA TRP A 69 12.49 -5.53 -14.72
C TRP A 69 13.73 -4.92 -15.40
N GLN A 70 14.76 -5.71 -15.64
CA GLN A 70 16.01 -5.28 -16.28
C GLN A 70 16.15 -5.79 -17.73
N ILE A 71 15.21 -6.61 -18.20
CA ILE A 71 15.25 -7.14 -19.57
C ILE A 71 14.96 -6.06 -20.62
N LEU A 72 15.40 -6.28 -21.85
CA LEU A 72 15.20 -5.34 -22.94
C LEU A 72 13.71 -5.18 -23.30
N PRO A 73 13.27 -3.99 -23.74
CA PRO A 73 11.87 -3.74 -24.11
C PRO A 73 11.31 -4.70 -25.18
N SER A 74 12.18 -5.20 -26.09
CA SER A 74 11.78 -6.20 -27.08
C SER A 74 11.40 -7.52 -26.45
N THR A 75 12.21 -8.02 -25.52
CA THR A 75 11.95 -9.26 -24.77
C THR A 75 10.76 -9.10 -23.83
N GLN A 76 10.63 -7.94 -23.19
CA GLN A 76 9.43 -7.62 -22.39
C GLN A 76 8.16 -7.73 -23.22
N LYS A 77 8.20 -7.22 -24.46
CA LYS A 77 7.06 -7.30 -25.36
C LYS A 77 6.72 -8.74 -25.76
N GLU A 78 7.72 -9.60 -25.96
CA GLU A 78 7.52 -11.02 -26.26
C GLU A 78 6.93 -11.77 -25.07
N GLU A 79 7.42 -11.54 -23.87
CA GLU A 79 7.00 -12.23 -22.66
C GLU A 79 5.67 -11.73 -22.09
N MET A 80 5.33 -10.45 -22.30
CA MET A 80 4.20 -9.79 -21.66
C MET A 80 3.20 -9.12 -22.60
N GLY A 81 3.46 -9.11 -23.90
CA GLY A 81 2.60 -8.50 -24.89
C GLY A 81 2.67 -6.97 -24.96
N THR A 82 1.94 -6.42 -25.92
CA THR A 82 1.84 -4.98 -26.12
C THR A 82 0.98 -4.34 -25.04
N GLY A 83 1.49 -3.34 -24.34
CA GLY A 83 0.74 -2.55 -23.35
C GLY A 83 1.20 -2.69 -21.91
N TRP A 84 2.18 -3.53 -21.62
CA TRP A 84 2.86 -3.58 -20.35
C TRP A 84 4.14 -2.76 -20.43
N HIS A 85 4.06 -1.50 -20.03
CA HIS A 85 5.19 -0.59 -20.11
C HIS A 85 5.99 -0.51 -18.82
N ASP A 86 5.50 -1.14 -17.73
CA ASP A 86 6.09 -0.93 -16.43
C ASP A 86 5.99 -2.14 -15.51
N PHE A 87 6.88 -3.11 -15.69
CA PHE A 87 7.11 -4.18 -14.72
C PHE A 87 7.52 -3.66 -13.35
N THR A 88 8.06 -2.44 -13.34
CA THR A 88 8.65 -1.84 -12.15
C THR A 88 7.61 -1.50 -11.11
N LEU A 89 6.33 -1.39 -11.50
CA LEU A 89 5.26 -0.99 -10.58
C LEU A 89 4.44 -2.16 -10.04
N ASP A 90 4.48 -3.34 -10.67
CA ASP A 90 3.61 -4.46 -10.30
C ASP A 90 4.34 -5.80 -10.13
N PRO A 91 4.74 -6.17 -8.89
CA PRO A 91 5.30 -7.50 -8.61
C PRO A 91 4.37 -8.65 -9.00
N GLY A 92 3.05 -8.41 -9.03
CA GLY A 92 2.09 -9.42 -9.50
C GLY A 92 2.35 -9.83 -10.93
N ALA A 93 2.76 -8.90 -11.79
CA ALA A 93 3.17 -9.19 -13.15
C ALA A 93 4.45 -10.06 -13.18
N VAL A 94 5.47 -9.68 -12.41
CA VAL A 94 6.73 -10.44 -12.30
C VAL A 94 6.47 -11.87 -11.84
N PHE A 95 5.71 -12.05 -10.77
CA PHE A 95 5.39 -13.38 -10.23
C PHE A 95 4.43 -14.19 -11.10
N SER A 96 3.73 -13.56 -12.04
CA SER A 96 2.86 -14.24 -13.01
C SER A 96 3.60 -14.77 -14.22
N LEU A 97 4.85 -14.38 -14.44
CA LEU A 97 5.68 -14.93 -15.52
C LEU A 97 5.77 -16.46 -15.44
N PRO A 98 5.59 -17.18 -16.56
CA PRO A 98 5.65 -18.64 -16.55
C PRO A 98 6.91 -19.22 -15.90
N PRO A 99 8.15 -18.74 -16.16
CA PRO A 99 9.34 -19.20 -15.48
C PRO A 99 9.27 -18.97 -13.96
N MET A 100 8.86 -17.78 -13.52
CA MET A 100 8.72 -17.46 -12.09
C MET A 100 7.70 -18.36 -11.40
N LYS A 101 6.53 -18.62 -12.03
CA LYS A 101 5.52 -19.52 -11.48
C LYS A 101 6.02 -20.97 -11.37
N ALA A 102 6.79 -21.44 -12.35
CA ALA A 102 7.35 -22.78 -12.35
C ALA A 102 8.27 -23.00 -11.13
N GLU A 103 9.14 -22.03 -10.84
CA GLU A 103 10.07 -22.10 -9.71
C GLU A 103 9.38 -21.90 -8.35
N ILE A 104 8.41 -20.97 -8.27
CA ILE A 104 7.68 -20.68 -7.03
C ILE A 104 6.69 -21.82 -6.71
N GLY A 105 6.07 -22.43 -7.71
CA GLY A 105 5.16 -23.57 -7.59
C GLY A 105 3.75 -23.25 -7.07
N SER A 106 3.59 -22.29 -6.18
CA SER A 106 2.30 -21.92 -5.62
C SER A 106 2.31 -20.47 -5.08
N VAL A 107 1.17 -19.78 -5.23
CA VAL A 107 0.98 -18.43 -4.65
C VAL A 107 1.15 -18.40 -3.13
N LYS A 108 1.00 -19.54 -2.44
CA LYS A 108 1.21 -19.64 -0.97
C LYS A 108 2.63 -19.25 -0.55
N VAL A 109 3.60 -19.43 -1.43
CA VAL A 109 4.99 -18.99 -1.18
C VAL A 109 5.08 -17.45 -1.15
N LEU A 110 4.20 -16.77 -1.88
CA LEU A 110 4.12 -15.31 -1.90
C LEU A 110 3.42 -14.73 -0.67
N LEU A 111 2.83 -15.58 0.18
CA LEU A 111 2.22 -15.17 1.44
C LEU A 111 3.14 -15.47 2.62
N SER A 112 3.46 -14.45 3.39
CA SER A 112 4.14 -14.63 4.68
C SER A 112 3.13 -15.13 5.74
N PRO A 113 3.48 -16.16 6.53
CA PRO A 113 2.64 -16.56 7.68
C PRO A 113 2.57 -15.50 8.78
N LEU A 114 3.36 -14.43 8.65
CA LEU A 114 3.36 -13.24 9.50
C LEU A 114 2.47 -12.12 8.96
N ASP A 115 1.76 -12.37 7.85
CA ASP A 115 0.88 -11.41 7.16
C ASP A 115 -0.55 -11.96 7.03
N PRO A 116 -1.29 -12.12 8.12
CA PRO A 116 -2.62 -12.71 8.09
C PRO A 116 -3.66 -11.87 7.33
N GLU A 117 -3.40 -10.58 7.13
CA GLU A 117 -4.30 -9.67 6.43
C GLU A 117 -4.47 -10.04 4.95
N ARG A 118 -3.43 -10.61 4.33
CA ARG A 118 -3.44 -11.03 2.92
C ARG A 118 -3.87 -12.48 2.69
N ALA A 119 -4.18 -13.23 3.73
CA ALA A 119 -4.51 -14.66 3.63
C ALA A 119 -5.72 -14.93 2.73
N SER A 120 -6.80 -14.16 2.88
CA SER A 120 -8.04 -14.33 2.09
C SER A 120 -7.83 -14.03 0.60
N ALA A 121 -7.05 -13.00 0.26
CA ALA A 121 -6.71 -12.70 -1.13
C ALA A 121 -5.81 -13.79 -1.73
N ASN A 122 -4.87 -14.32 -0.95
CA ASN A 122 -3.99 -15.40 -1.36
C ASN A 122 -4.75 -16.72 -1.60
N GLU A 123 -5.76 -17.05 -0.79
CA GLU A 123 -6.63 -18.21 -1.02
C GLU A 123 -7.39 -18.09 -2.35
N LYS A 124 -7.90 -16.90 -2.69
CA LYS A 124 -8.52 -16.65 -4.00
C LYS A 124 -7.52 -16.79 -5.14
N ALA A 125 -6.33 -16.24 -4.98
CA ALA A 125 -5.26 -16.34 -5.98
C ALA A 125 -4.79 -17.78 -6.19
N GLU A 126 -4.79 -18.64 -5.16
CA GLU A 126 -4.46 -20.08 -5.28
C GLU A 126 -5.45 -20.79 -6.21
N ALA A 127 -6.74 -20.48 -6.14
CA ALA A 127 -7.75 -21.07 -7.01
C ALA A 127 -7.52 -20.73 -8.49
N ASP A 128 -6.95 -19.58 -8.77
CA ASP A 128 -6.69 -19.07 -10.12
C ASP A 128 -5.20 -19.19 -10.53
N TRP A 129 -4.35 -19.82 -9.72
CA TRP A 129 -2.90 -19.87 -9.92
C TRP A 129 -2.45 -20.15 -11.35
N ARG A 130 -3.10 -21.14 -11.99
CA ARG A 130 -2.75 -21.56 -13.37
C ARG A 130 -3.18 -20.59 -14.44
N LYS A 131 -4.15 -19.72 -14.14
CA LYS A 131 -4.74 -18.76 -15.10
C LYS A 131 -3.98 -17.44 -15.16
N PHE A 132 -3.12 -17.17 -14.17
CA PHE A 132 -2.32 -15.96 -14.20
C PHE A 132 -1.30 -16.01 -15.32
N ASP A 133 -1.36 -15.00 -16.19
CA ASP A 133 -0.48 -14.84 -17.33
C ASP A 133 -0.45 -13.36 -17.73
N PRO A 134 0.72 -12.71 -17.74
CA PRO A 134 0.85 -11.32 -18.12
C PRO A 134 0.34 -11.03 -19.54
N LEU A 135 0.49 -11.98 -20.49
CA LEU A 135 -0.01 -11.83 -21.87
C LEU A 135 -1.52 -11.65 -21.93
N THR A 136 -2.26 -12.27 -21.03
CA THR A 136 -3.72 -12.14 -20.92
C THR A 136 -4.16 -11.00 -20.00
N ARG A 137 -3.20 -10.26 -19.42
CA ARG A 137 -3.44 -9.23 -18.40
C ARG A 137 -4.10 -9.77 -17.13
N ASN A 138 -4.05 -11.06 -16.90
CA ASN A 138 -4.50 -11.70 -15.68
C ASN A 138 -3.29 -11.98 -14.80
N ILE A 139 -2.97 -11.07 -13.90
CA ILE A 139 -1.79 -11.13 -13.04
C ILE A 139 -2.17 -11.43 -11.59
N ILE A 140 -1.20 -11.94 -10.82
CA ILE A 140 -1.39 -12.19 -9.39
C ILE A 140 -1.70 -10.86 -8.70
N PRO A 141 -2.84 -10.75 -7.97
CA PRO A 141 -3.18 -9.53 -7.26
C PRO A 141 -2.11 -9.18 -6.23
N ILE A 142 -1.74 -7.90 -6.15
CA ILE A 142 -0.75 -7.41 -5.19
C ILE A 142 -1.14 -7.72 -3.74
N ASP A 143 -2.44 -7.76 -3.45
CA ASP A 143 -2.96 -8.12 -2.13
C ASP A 143 -2.73 -9.59 -1.75
N SER A 144 -2.30 -10.42 -2.69
CA SER A 144 -1.91 -11.82 -2.44
C SER A 144 -0.41 -11.98 -2.15
N ILE A 145 0.36 -10.89 -2.16
CA ILE A 145 1.82 -10.89 -2.08
C ILE A 145 2.29 -10.16 -0.82
N SER A 146 3.07 -10.82 0.03
CA SER A 146 3.66 -10.26 1.26
C SER A 146 5.10 -9.77 1.10
N TYR A 147 5.61 -9.74 -0.13
CA TYR A 147 7.00 -9.44 -0.42
C TYR A 147 7.11 -8.36 -1.49
N LEU A 148 8.12 -7.50 -1.35
CA LEU A 148 8.48 -6.46 -2.30
C LEU A 148 9.75 -6.88 -3.03
N LEU A 149 9.92 -6.41 -4.26
CA LEU A 149 11.11 -6.60 -5.06
C LEU A 149 11.95 -5.33 -5.06
N ALA A 150 13.28 -5.46 -5.04
CA ALA A 150 14.17 -4.31 -5.08
C ALA A 150 14.57 -3.99 -6.52
N GLU A 151 14.26 -2.78 -7.00
CA GLU A 151 14.57 -2.33 -8.36
C GLU A 151 16.06 -2.47 -8.68
N GLY A 152 16.94 -2.10 -7.74
CA GLY A 152 18.39 -2.18 -7.88
C GLY A 152 18.99 -3.56 -7.63
N GLY A 153 18.18 -4.61 -7.47
CA GLY A 153 18.69 -5.98 -7.39
C GLY A 153 19.49 -6.34 -8.64
N ASP A 154 20.65 -7.00 -8.49
CA ASP A 154 21.53 -7.38 -9.60
C ASP A 154 22.24 -8.69 -9.27
N LEU A 155 22.04 -9.72 -10.09
CA LEU A 155 22.59 -11.06 -9.85
C LEU A 155 24.12 -11.10 -9.95
N GLY A 156 24.73 -10.17 -10.63
CA GLY A 156 26.18 -10.01 -10.69
C GLY A 156 26.78 -9.21 -9.52
N ARG A 157 25.93 -8.77 -8.56
CA ARG A 157 26.32 -8.01 -7.38
C ARG A 157 25.81 -8.72 -6.12
N PRO A 158 26.60 -9.57 -5.46
CA PRO A 158 26.15 -10.48 -4.42
C PRO A 158 25.48 -9.80 -3.21
N GLU A 159 25.86 -8.57 -2.91
CA GLU A 159 25.33 -7.82 -1.76
C GLU A 159 24.05 -7.03 -2.06
N THR A 160 23.57 -7.04 -3.33
CA THR A 160 22.32 -6.33 -3.62
C THR A 160 21.11 -7.07 -3.09
N VAL A 161 20.15 -6.32 -2.55
CA VAL A 161 18.86 -6.86 -2.09
C VAL A 161 18.02 -7.22 -3.32
N LEU A 162 17.46 -8.43 -3.35
CA LEU A 162 16.50 -8.85 -4.38
C LEU A 162 15.06 -8.63 -3.95
N ALA A 163 14.74 -8.99 -2.71
CA ALA A 163 13.40 -8.85 -2.18
C ALA A 163 13.40 -8.68 -0.65
N THR A 164 12.30 -8.14 -0.15
CA THR A 164 12.08 -7.93 1.29
C THR A 164 10.65 -8.31 1.67
N THR A 165 10.37 -8.45 2.98
CA THR A 165 8.99 -8.41 3.46
C THR A 165 8.38 -7.02 3.19
N ARG A 166 7.06 -6.96 2.94
CA ARG A 166 6.38 -5.73 2.50
C ARG A 166 6.29 -4.61 3.55
N ASN A 167 6.64 -4.91 4.79
CA ASN A 167 6.46 -4.01 5.92
C ASN A 167 7.50 -2.88 6.03
N LEU A 168 7.74 -2.19 4.93
CA LEU A 168 8.54 -0.99 4.86
C LEU A 168 7.68 0.27 5.05
N SER A 169 8.17 1.26 5.79
CA SER A 169 7.48 2.54 5.99
C SER A 169 7.47 3.43 4.74
N LYS A 170 8.45 3.26 3.86
CA LYS A 170 8.61 3.96 2.58
C LYS A 170 9.09 2.98 1.51
N CYS A 171 8.89 3.35 0.25
CA CYS A 171 9.24 2.54 -0.91
C CYS A 171 10.71 2.68 -1.35
N ASP A 172 11.57 3.05 -0.45
CA ASP A 172 12.99 3.25 -0.66
C ASP A 172 13.78 2.75 0.56
N LEU A 173 14.73 1.82 0.35
CA LEU A 173 15.53 1.23 1.44
C LEU A 173 16.34 2.28 2.21
N ALA A 174 16.77 3.36 1.51
CA ALA A 174 17.54 4.42 2.14
C ALA A 174 16.69 5.37 3.01
N GLU A 175 15.37 5.33 2.87
CA GLU A 175 14.45 6.16 3.63
C GLU A 175 13.52 5.35 4.54
N ALA A 176 13.48 4.03 4.34
CA ALA A 176 12.55 3.14 5.04
C ALA A 176 13.03 2.77 6.45
N ARG A 177 12.05 2.36 7.24
CA ARG A 177 12.20 1.56 8.46
C ARG A 177 11.20 0.41 8.44
N TRP A 178 11.39 -0.59 9.28
CA TRP A 178 10.44 -1.69 9.40
C TRP A 178 9.23 -1.31 10.24
N VAL A 179 8.05 -1.62 9.73
CA VAL A 179 6.75 -1.33 10.36
C VAL A 179 6.16 -2.62 10.94
N GLY A 180 5.71 -2.60 12.18
CA GLY A 180 5.23 -3.78 12.89
C GLY A 180 3.77 -3.74 13.30
N ALA A 181 3.36 -4.78 14.05
CA ALA A 181 1.99 -5.00 14.49
C ALA A 181 1.36 -3.81 15.23
N GLU A 182 2.16 -3.08 16.00
CA GLU A 182 1.71 -1.91 16.77
C GLU A 182 1.32 -0.74 15.87
N GLU A 183 1.75 -0.79 14.60
CA GLU A 183 1.50 0.25 13.60
C GLU A 183 0.51 -0.22 12.51
N THR A 184 -0.01 -1.46 12.60
CA THR A 184 -0.92 -2.05 11.61
C THR A 184 -2.14 -1.19 11.27
N PRO A 185 -2.78 -0.50 12.24
CA PRO A 185 -3.88 0.36 11.91
C PRO A 185 -3.46 1.62 11.14
N ILE A 186 -2.19 1.99 11.23
CA ILE A 186 -1.67 3.27 10.77
C ILE A 186 -0.98 3.14 9.42
N LEU A 187 -0.28 2.04 9.19
CA LEU A 187 0.53 1.85 8.00
C LEU A 187 0.08 0.61 7.23
N ARG A 188 -0.42 0.84 6.03
CA ARG A 188 -0.94 -0.20 5.11
C ARG A 188 0.09 -1.30 4.84
N ASN A 189 1.37 -0.98 4.95
CA ASN A 189 2.46 -1.93 4.78
C ASN A 189 2.80 -2.72 6.05
N ALA A 190 2.24 -2.36 7.21
CA ALA A 190 2.49 -3.10 8.44
C ALA A 190 2.01 -4.55 8.32
N MET A 191 2.76 -5.47 8.92
CA MET A 191 2.43 -6.89 8.97
C MET A 191 2.17 -7.28 10.43
N ALA A 192 0.95 -7.74 10.73
CA ALA A 192 0.48 -8.03 12.08
C ALA A 192 1.30 -9.09 12.84
N GLY A 193 2.03 -9.93 12.13
CA GLY A 193 2.89 -10.96 12.74
C GLY A 193 4.33 -10.52 13.01
N LEU A 194 4.74 -9.32 12.60
CA LEU A 194 6.06 -8.76 12.84
C LEU A 194 6.01 -7.67 13.92
N MET A 195 7.03 -7.62 14.75
CA MET A 195 7.23 -6.51 15.71
C MET A 195 7.75 -5.29 14.96
N LYS A 196 7.49 -4.11 15.50
CA LYS A 196 8.10 -2.86 15.06
C LYS A 196 9.62 -3.00 14.95
N GLY A 197 10.19 -2.42 13.92
CA GLY A 197 11.62 -2.46 13.68
C GLY A 197 12.18 -3.79 13.19
N HIS A 198 11.33 -4.73 12.71
CA HIS A 198 11.77 -6.05 12.25
C HIS A 198 11.21 -6.39 10.88
N GLY A 199 12.05 -6.94 10.01
CA GLY A 199 11.69 -7.44 8.68
C GLY A 199 12.64 -8.54 8.21
N ASN A 200 12.49 -8.94 6.95
CA ASN A 200 13.36 -9.94 6.32
C ASN A 200 13.80 -9.46 4.96
N VAL A 201 15.00 -9.86 4.58
CA VAL A 201 15.66 -9.48 3.32
C VAL A 201 16.27 -10.73 2.69
N VAL A 202 16.24 -10.83 1.35
CA VAL A 202 17.04 -11.79 0.57
C VAL A 202 17.98 -11.03 -0.35
N LYS A 203 19.24 -11.44 -0.38
CA LYS A 203 20.28 -10.88 -1.23
C LYS A 203 20.48 -11.71 -2.50
N SER A 204 21.20 -11.16 -3.45
CA SER A 204 21.47 -11.78 -4.74
C SER A 204 22.44 -12.97 -4.65
N ASP A 205 23.23 -13.09 -3.59
CA ASP A 205 24.01 -14.28 -3.27
C ASP A 205 23.16 -15.47 -2.79
N GLY A 206 21.84 -15.30 -2.68
CA GLY A 206 20.89 -16.31 -2.20
C GLY A 206 20.74 -16.35 -0.68
N SER A 207 21.48 -15.55 0.06
CA SER A 207 21.37 -15.47 1.51
C SER A 207 20.11 -14.70 1.95
N SER A 208 19.43 -15.20 3.00
CA SER A 208 18.26 -14.53 3.57
C SER A 208 18.51 -14.19 5.03
N HIS A 209 18.14 -13.00 5.42
CA HIS A 209 18.47 -12.44 6.72
C HIS A 209 17.24 -11.88 7.42
N PHE A 210 17.22 -12.04 8.75
CA PHE A 210 16.41 -11.19 9.61
C PHE A 210 17.06 -9.80 9.65
N SER A 211 16.26 -8.77 9.54
CA SER A 211 16.70 -7.38 9.51
C SER A 211 16.00 -6.56 10.58
N ILE A 212 16.70 -5.55 11.05
CA ILE A 212 16.21 -4.56 12.02
C ILE A 212 16.34 -3.15 11.43
N ASP A 213 15.71 -2.15 12.06
CA ASP A 213 15.69 -0.77 11.56
C ASP A 213 17.09 -0.19 11.28
N SER A 214 18.09 -0.55 12.08
CA SER A 214 19.47 -0.09 11.88
C SER A 214 20.14 -0.64 10.62
N ASP A 215 19.55 -1.62 9.96
CA ASP A 215 20.05 -2.17 8.70
C ASP A 215 19.56 -1.40 7.48
N LEU A 216 18.49 -0.59 7.66
CA LEU A 216 17.88 0.28 6.65
C LEU A 216 18.29 1.74 6.86
N GLY A 217 17.76 2.61 6.00
CA GLY A 217 18.10 4.03 6.02
C GLY A 217 19.45 4.32 5.39
N PRO A 218 19.89 5.60 5.33
CA PRO A 218 21.07 6.02 4.57
C PRO A 218 22.39 5.48 5.17
N THR A 219 22.39 5.07 6.42
CA THR A 219 23.57 4.52 7.12
C THR A 219 23.43 3.03 7.45
N GLY A 220 22.29 2.42 7.11
CA GLY A 220 22.03 1.03 7.40
C GLY A 220 22.93 0.06 6.63
N ASN A 221 23.29 -1.07 7.24
CA ASN A 221 24.24 -2.00 6.66
C ASN A 221 23.73 -2.56 5.32
N PHE A 222 22.50 -3.05 5.24
CA PHE A 222 21.96 -3.60 4.00
C PHE A 222 21.81 -2.55 2.90
N THR A 223 21.38 -1.34 3.26
CA THR A 223 21.30 -0.24 2.29
C THR A 223 22.66 0.14 1.73
N ARG A 224 23.66 0.26 2.59
CA ARG A 224 25.04 0.59 2.17
C ARG A 224 25.65 -0.51 1.31
N GLU A 225 25.57 -1.77 1.73
CA GLU A 225 26.08 -2.93 0.96
C GLU A 225 25.41 -3.00 -0.40
N HIS A 226 24.09 -2.77 -0.46
CA HIS A 226 23.33 -2.71 -1.71
C HIS A 226 23.83 -1.62 -2.65
N GLN A 227 24.09 -0.41 -2.14
CA GLN A 227 24.53 0.73 -2.96
C GLN A 227 25.99 0.64 -3.40
N ILE A 228 26.91 0.16 -2.55
CA ILE A 228 28.34 0.09 -2.85
C ILE A 228 28.75 -1.17 -3.63
N SER A 229 27.87 -2.18 -3.70
CA SER A 229 28.13 -3.40 -4.47
C SER A 229 28.38 -3.06 -5.94
N THR A 230 29.41 -3.66 -6.51
CA THR A 230 29.89 -3.36 -7.87
C THR A 230 29.87 -4.61 -8.75
N GLY A 231 29.90 -4.42 -10.06
CA GLY A 231 29.81 -5.49 -11.06
C GLY A 231 28.42 -5.57 -11.68
N GLY A 232 28.04 -6.74 -12.16
CA GLY A 232 26.71 -7.04 -12.67
C GLY A 232 26.33 -6.31 -13.95
N THR A 233 25.02 -6.20 -14.17
CA THR A 233 24.42 -5.67 -15.41
C THR A 233 24.20 -4.15 -15.40
N THR A 234 24.15 -3.54 -14.22
CA THR A 234 23.88 -2.11 -14.03
C THR A 234 25.17 -1.33 -13.73
N LYS A 235 25.20 -0.04 -14.07
CA LYS A 235 26.31 0.86 -13.76
C LYS A 235 25.95 1.79 -12.61
N GLY A 236 26.94 2.17 -11.81
CA GLY A 236 26.74 3.09 -10.68
C GLY A 236 26.21 2.43 -9.43
N ALA A 237 25.71 3.21 -8.48
CA ALA A 237 25.05 2.71 -7.28
C ALA A 237 23.73 2.01 -7.64
N ALA A 238 23.40 0.92 -6.94
CA ALA A 238 22.14 0.24 -7.12
C ALA A 238 20.98 1.13 -6.61
N SER A 239 19.86 1.13 -7.33
CA SER A 239 18.63 1.83 -6.89
C SER A 239 18.11 1.23 -5.59
N THR A 240 17.75 2.07 -4.64
CA THR A 240 17.15 1.66 -3.37
C THR A 240 15.63 1.56 -3.41
N SER A 241 15.02 1.89 -4.55
CA SER A 241 13.57 1.82 -4.76
C SER A 241 13.04 0.39 -4.71
N MET A 242 11.82 0.25 -4.19
CA MET A 242 11.13 -1.03 -4.06
C MET A 242 9.94 -1.12 -5.01
N LEU A 243 9.88 -2.19 -5.78
CA LEU A 243 8.78 -2.48 -6.71
C LEU A 243 7.54 -2.96 -5.94
N GLY A 244 6.37 -2.49 -6.35
CA GLY A 244 5.09 -2.89 -5.75
C GLY A 244 4.89 -2.46 -4.32
N CYS A 245 5.73 -1.59 -3.85
CA CYS A 245 5.49 -0.87 -2.63
C CYS A 245 4.33 0.08 -2.90
N CYS A 246 3.11 -0.40 -2.71
CA CYS A 246 1.95 0.49 -2.56
C CYS A 246 2.24 1.33 -1.34
N GLY A 247 2.77 2.52 -1.56
CA GLY A 247 3.38 3.35 -0.54
C GLY A 247 2.57 3.38 0.73
N GLY A 248 3.24 3.18 1.84
CA GLY A 248 2.71 3.68 3.09
C GLY A 248 2.34 5.14 2.80
N TYR A 249 1.10 5.54 3.11
CA TYR A 249 0.73 6.93 2.91
C TYR A 249 1.69 7.81 3.71
N GLU A 250 2.10 8.89 3.10
CA GLU A 250 2.81 9.95 3.80
C GLU A 250 1.80 10.66 4.72
N GLU A 251 2.03 10.63 6.04
CA GLU A 251 1.26 11.47 6.95
C GLU A 251 1.71 12.91 6.75
N VAL A 252 0.90 13.68 6.05
CA VAL A 252 1.18 15.08 5.71
C VAL A 252 0.16 15.98 6.41
N PRO A 253 0.59 17.05 7.07
CA PRO A 253 -0.35 18.06 7.59
C PRO A 253 -1.25 18.55 6.46
N ILE A 254 -2.56 18.72 6.73
CA ILE A 254 -3.53 19.15 5.73
C ILE A 254 -3.12 20.43 5.02
N THR A 255 -2.41 21.31 5.71
CA THR A 255 -1.88 22.57 5.16
C THR A 255 -0.76 22.38 4.13
N LYS A 256 -0.20 21.18 3.99
CA LYS A 256 0.87 20.86 3.04
C LYS A 256 0.45 19.83 1.98
N VAL A 257 -0.72 19.19 2.14
CA VAL A 257 -1.17 18.10 1.27
C VAL A 257 -1.29 18.56 -0.19
N PHE A 258 -1.85 19.72 -0.44
CA PHE A 258 -2.08 20.22 -1.80
C PHE A 258 -0.87 20.99 -2.39
N ASN A 259 0.28 20.90 -1.73
CA ASN A 259 1.48 21.57 -2.18
C ASN A 259 2.13 20.80 -3.34
N THR A 260 1.65 21.02 -4.57
CA THR A 260 2.18 20.37 -5.76
C THR A 260 2.89 21.35 -6.68
N THR A 261 4.06 20.97 -7.11
CA THR A 261 4.80 21.64 -8.19
C THR A 261 4.40 21.10 -9.57
N ASN A 262 3.82 19.90 -9.64
CA ASN A 262 3.46 19.20 -10.87
C ASN A 262 2.07 19.57 -11.37
N GLY A 263 1.88 19.59 -12.69
CA GLY A 263 0.63 19.95 -13.33
C GLY A 263 0.44 21.47 -13.52
N ASN A 264 -0.38 21.85 -14.51
CA ASN A 264 -0.73 23.23 -14.83
C ASN A 264 -2.20 23.54 -14.61
N HIS A 265 -3.03 22.49 -14.51
CA HIS A 265 -4.46 22.60 -14.34
C HIS A 265 -4.94 21.62 -13.25
N HIS A 266 -5.27 22.14 -12.07
CA HIS A 266 -5.63 21.36 -10.90
C HIS A 266 -7.13 21.39 -10.64
N ALA A 267 -7.75 20.25 -10.38
CA ALA A 267 -9.12 20.15 -9.88
C ALA A 267 -9.13 19.58 -8.46
N PHE A 268 -9.85 20.22 -7.57
CA PHE A 268 -10.03 19.81 -6.18
C PHE A 268 -11.45 19.30 -5.97
N ILE A 269 -11.61 18.06 -5.56
CA ILE A 269 -12.89 17.41 -5.26
C ILE A 269 -12.91 17.13 -3.76
N ILE A 270 -13.68 17.91 -3.01
CA ILE A 270 -13.57 18.02 -1.57
C ILE A 270 -14.87 17.57 -0.89
N ASP A 271 -14.73 16.64 0.04
CA ASP A 271 -15.80 16.17 0.89
C ASP A 271 -16.30 17.28 1.83
N LYS A 272 -17.62 17.47 1.85
CA LYS A 272 -18.32 18.26 2.85
C LYS A 272 -19.50 17.51 3.46
N SER A 273 -19.43 16.18 3.47
CA SER A 273 -20.42 15.31 4.13
C SER A 273 -20.54 15.59 5.63
N GLY A 274 -21.58 15.07 6.26
CA GLY A 274 -21.88 15.36 7.67
C GLY A 274 -20.73 15.00 8.63
N SER A 275 -19.90 14.00 8.32
CA SER A 275 -18.72 13.58 9.12
C SER A 275 -17.62 14.64 9.15
N MET A 276 -17.52 15.50 8.13
CA MET A 276 -16.56 16.60 8.05
C MET A 276 -16.80 17.71 9.10
N GLN A 277 -17.92 17.65 9.83
CA GLN A 277 -18.16 18.52 10.99
C GLN A 277 -17.25 18.15 12.17
N GLN A 278 -16.88 16.88 12.28
CA GLN A 278 -16.05 16.40 13.39
C GLN A 278 -14.66 17.06 13.32
N ASP A 279 -14.15 17.50 14.47
CA ASP A 279 -12.82 18.11 14.59
C ASP A 279 -12.60 19.33 13.66
N ASN A 280 -13.67 19.98 13.24
CA ASN A 280 -13.63 21.08 12.27
C ASN A 280 -12.86 20.73 10.97
N ARG A 281 -12.99 19.46 10.50
CA ARG A 281 -12.26 18.97 9.32
C ARG A 281 -12.53 19.81 8.08
N LEU A 282 -13.81 20.16 7.84
CA LEU A 282 -14.16 21.00 6.69
C LEU A 282 -13.47 22.36 6.76
N GLY A 283 -13.48 23.04 7.91
CA GLY A 283 -12.80 24.34 8.07
C GLY A 283 -11.29 24.23 7.84
N MET A 284 -10.66 23.15 8.29
CA MET A 284 -9.24 22.90 8.03
C MET A 284 -8.97 22.63 6.54
N ALA A 285 -9.83 21.87 5.86
CA ALA A 285 -9.72 21.60 4.42
C ALA A 285 -9.94 22.89 3.60
N GLN A 286 -10.92 23.71 3.96
CA GLN A 286 -11.19 25.02 3.33
C GLN A 286 -9.96 25.92 3.40
N LYS A 287 -9.37 26.06 4.58
CA LYS A 287 -8.15 26.85 4.76
C LYS A 287 -6.99 26.27 3.92
N ALA A 288 -6.77 24.98 3.97
CA ALA A 288 -5.69 24.31 3.25
C ALA A 288 -5.81 24.50 1.72
N ILE A 289 -7.03 24.45 1.18
CA ILE A 289 -7.28 24.71 -0.24
C ILE A 289 -6.93 26.14 -0.60
N VAL A 290 -7.44 27.12 0.13
CA VAL A 290 -7.18 28.54 -0.15
C VAL A 290 -5.68 28.84 -0.06
N ASP A 291 -5.01 28.37 0.98
CA ASP A 291 -3.56 28.50 1.14
C ASP A 291 -2.79 27.87 -0.03
N SER A 292 -3.24 26.70 -0.50
CA SER A 292 -2.63 26.00 -1.64
C SER A 292 -2.84 26.72 -2.96
N LEU A 293 -4.04 27.28 -3.20
CA LEU A 293 -4.33 28.07 -4.40
C LEU A 293 -3.44 29.31 -4.48
N ARG A 294 -3.18 29.98 -3.36
CA ARG A 294 -2.27 31.13 -3.28
C ARG A 294 -0.81 30.74 -3.61
N GLN A 295 -0.45 29.48 -3.34
CA GLN A 295 0.89 28.93 -3.63
C GLN A 295 1.04 28.38 -5.05
N LEU A 296 -0.05 28.03 -5.76
CA LEU A 296 -0.01 27.51 -7.13
C LEU A 296 0.67 28.47 -8.10
N GLY A 297 0.49 29.77 -7.89
CA GLY A 297 1.04 30.83 -8.72
C GLY A 297 0.23 31.09 -10.00
N PRO A 298 0.43 32.27 -10.60
CA PRO A 298 -0.50 32.86 -11.59
C PRO A 298 -0.51 32.16 -12.95
N ARG A 299 0.39 31.21 -13.19
CA ARG A 299 0.48 30.46 -14.47
C ARG A 299 -0.33 29.18 -14.47
N LYS A 300 -0.90 28.78 -13.32
CA LYS A 300 -1.65 27.54 -13.18
C LYS A 300 -3.15 27.81 -13.07
N LYS A 301 -3.93 26.86 -13.54
CA LYS A 301 -5.39 26.91 -13.46
C LYS A 301 -5.88 26.04 -12.30
N PHE A 302 -7.03 26.42 -11.75
CA PHE A 302 -7.69 25.60 -10.75
C PHE A 302 -9.21 25.54 -10.97
N TYR A 303 -9.80 24.46 -10.43
CA TYR A 303 -11.25 24.28 -10.31
C TYR A 303 -11.57 23.57 -9.00
N ILE A 304 -12.73 23.88 -8.38
CA ILE A 304 -13.12 23.28 -7.10
C ILE A 304 -14.53 22.73 -7.22
N TYR A 305 -14.67 21.47 -6.81
CA TYR A 305 -15.94 20.84 -6.46
C TYR A 305 -15.97 20.52 -4.97
N PHE A 306 -17.07 20.85 -4.32
CA PHE A 306 -17.44 20.20 -3.07
C PHE A 306 -18.50 19.15 -3.34
N PHE A 307 -18.52 18.10 -2.52
CA PHE A 307 -19.54 17.07 -2.61
C PHE A 307 -20.07 16.66 -1.23
N ASP A 308 -21.36 16.33 -1.20
CA ASP A 308 -22.07 15.68 -0.11
C ASP A 308 -22.96 14.57 -0.70
N SER A 309 -24.28 14.65 -0.57
CA SER A 309 -25.23 13.81 -1.33
C SER A 309 -25.30 14.19 -2.82
N GLY A 310 -24.73 15.31 -3.21
CA GLY A 310 -24.65 15.84 -4.56
C GLY A 310 -23.34 16.60 -4.78
N SER A 311 -23.16 17.16 -5.98
CA SER A 311 -21.97 17.94 -6.33
C SER A 311 -22.25 19.44 -6.33
N HIS A 312 -21.32 20.21 -5.81
CA HIS A 312 -21.38 21.68 -5.71
C HIS A 312 -20.18 22.27 -6.45
N ALA A 313 -20.45 22.75 -7.65
CA ALA A 313 -19.46 23.34 -8.53
C ALA A 313 -19.06 24.75 -8.10
N MET A 314 -17.81 25.14 -8.34
CA MET A 314 -17.33 26.50 -8.18
C MET A 314 -18.18 27.48 -9.00
N PRO A 315 -18.45 28.69 -8.51
CA PRO A 315 -19.15 29.75 -9.27
C PRO A 315 -18.51 29.99 -10.64
N ASP A 316 -19.30 30.56 -11.56
CA ASP A 316 -18.95 30.85 -12.95
C ASP A 316 -18.73 29.63 -13.85
N GLY A 317 -18.58 28.48 -13.27
CA GLY A 317 -18.53 27.18 -13.98
C GLY A 317 -17.26 26.89 -14.77
N ASP A 318 -16.31 27.79 -14.90
CA ASP A 318 -15.06 27.66 -15.64
C ASP A 318 -13.83 27.65 -14.72
N SER A 319 -12.74 27.06 -15.20
CA SER A 319 -11.48 27.07 -14.48
C SER A 319 -10.90 28.50 -14.41
N LYS A 320 -10.39 28.85 -13.24
CA LYS A 320 -9.75 30.14 -12.99
C LYS A 320 -8.22 30.01 -12.98
N MET A 321 -7.52 31.06 -13.35
CA MET A 321 -6.09 31.18 -13.13
C MET A 321 -5.83 31.46 -11.64
N ALA A 322 -4.74 30.95 -11.07
CA ALA A 322 -4.42 31.17 -9.66
C ALA A 322 -3.77 32.54 -9.41
N PHE A 323 -4.40 33.60 -9.95
CA PHE A 323 -4.11 34.96 -9.54
C PHE A 323 -4.74 35.25 -8.17
N GLU A 324 -4.10 36.08 -7.37
CA GLU A 324 -4.57 36.40 -6.01
C GLU A 324 -6.03 36.88 -6.00
N TRP A 325 -6.40 37.76 -6.91
CA TRP A 325 -7.78 38.30 -7.01
C TRP A 325 -8.82 37.24 -7.45
N GLU A 326 -8.41 36.22 -8.24
CA GLU A 326 -9.29 35.08 -8.57
C GLU A 326 -9.46 34.15 -7.37
N VAL A 327 -8.39 33.89 -6.61
CA VAL A 327 -8.47 33.13 -5.37
C VAL A 327 -9.37 33.84 -4.37
N ASP A 328 -9.22 35.16 -4.18
CA ASP A 328 -10.07 35.94 -3.31
C ASP A 328 -11.56 35.90 -3.73
N SER A 329 -11.82 35.88 -5.04
CA SER A 329 -13.19 35.78 -5.59
C SER A 329 -13.92 34.50 -5.17
N VAL A 330 -13.19 33.40 -4.99
CA VAL A 330 -13.77 32.09 -4.62
C VAL A 330 -13.65 31.79 -3.12
N GLU A 331 -12.80 32.47 -2.39
CA GLU A 331 -12.55 32.21 -0.96
C GLU A 331 -13.84 32.30 -0.12
N ASN A 332 -14.67 33.32 -0.34
CA ASN A 332 -15.95 33.46 0.36
C ASN A 332 -16.89 32.30 0.08
N TRP A 333 -16.91 31.79 -1.16
CA TRP A 333 -17.68 30.60 -1.53
C TRP A 333 -17.13 29.35 -0.88
N VAL A 334 -15.82 29.13 -0.89
CA VAL A 334 -15.16 28.01 -0.20
C VAL A 334 -15.49 28.03 1.29
N ASN A 335 -15.32 29.17 1.95
CA ASN A 335 -15.56 29.32 3.39
C ASN A 335 -17.06 29.25 3.76
N GLY A 336 -17.95 29.48 2.80
CA GLY A 336 -19.41 29.38 2.98
C GLY A 336 -19.94 27.93 2.94
N MET A 337 -19.10 26.96 2.59
CA MET A 337 -19.52 25.55 2.58
C MET A 337 -19.70 25.03 4.00
N THR A 338 -20.79 24.29 4.23
CA THR A 338 -21.14 23.70 5.52
C THR A 338 -21.28 22.19 5.42
N PRO A 339 -20.89 21.42 6.47
CA PRO A 339 -20.97 19.97 6.44
C PRO A 339 -22.42 19.49 6.44
N ARG A 340 -22.77 18.58 5.52
CA ARG A 340 -24.10 17.95 5.48
C ARG A 340 -24.10 16.73 4.53
N GLY A 341 -25.18 15.92 4.61
CA GLY A 341 -25.44 14.84 3.67
C GLY A 341 -24.50 13.63 3.82
N CYS A 342 -24.54 12.75 2.83
CA CYS A 342 -23.69 11.57 2.72
C CYS A 342 -22.47 11.83 1.80
N THR A 343 -21.63 10.81 1.60
CA THR A 343 -20.35 10.94 0.89
C THR A 343 -20.49 10.37 -0.53
N ASN A 344 -20.89 11.22 -1.50
CA ASN A 344 -21.10 10.85 -2.91
C ASN A 344 -20.32 11.74 -3.87
N PRO A 345 -19.10 11.39 -4.28
CA PRO A 345 -18.30 12.20 -5.20
C PRO A 345 -18.62 12.00 -6.68
N LEU A 346 -19.49 11.04 -7.08
CA LEU A 346 -19.66 10.62 -8.46
C LEU A 346 -19.95 11.79 -9.43
N GLY A 347 -20.91 12.66 -9.10
CA GLY A 347 -21.23 13.81 -9.94
C GLY A 347 -20.11 14.85 -10.04
N ALA A 348 -19.33 15.03 -8.96
CA ALA A 348 -18.15 15.90 -8.99
C ALA A 348 -17.03 15.34 -9.85
N ILE A 349 -16.83 14.02 -9.81
CA ILE A 349 -15.86 13.29 -10.65
C ILE A 349 -16.26 13.40 -12.12
N GLU A 350 -17.51 13.08 -12.47
CA GLU A 350 -18.01 13.21 -13.85
C GLU A 350 -17.84 14.63 -14.38
N GLY A 351 -18.21 15.65 -13.59
CA GLY A 351 -18.03 17.04 -13.96
C GLY A 351 -16.57 17.42 -14.16
N THR A 352 -15.68 16.89 -13.33
CA THR A 352 -14.23 17.15 -13.41
C THR A 352 -13.63 16.58 -14.68
N PHE A 353 -13.87 15.34 -14.99
CA PHE A 353 -13.26 14.68 -16.18
C PHE A 353 -13.91 15.12 -17.49
N ASN A 354 -15.23 15.24 -17.54
CA ASN A 354 -15.95 15.52 -18.81
C ASN A 354 -15.97 17.00 -19.19
N ARG A 355 -15.93 17.90 -18.19
CA ARG A 355 -16.08 19.34 -18.44
C ARG A 355 -14.81 20.13 -18.17
N ILE A 356 -14.12 19.87 -17.06
CA ILE A 356 -12.95 20.63 -16.65
C ILE A 356 -11.68 20.12 -17.32
N ASN A 357 -11.56 18.79 -17.47
CA ASN A 357 -10.43 18.11 -18.08
C ASN A 357 -9.07 18.61 -17.56
N PRO A 358 -8.79 18.49 -16.25
CA PRO A 358 -7.54 18.92 -15.65
C PRO A 358 -6.41 17.93 -15.98
N ASP A 359 -5.17 18.29 -15.67
CA ASP A 359 -4.05 17.36 -15.67
C ASP A 359 -3.81 16.71 -14.29
N THR A 360 -4.33 17.34 -13.23
CA THR A 360 -4.19 16.85 -11.86
C THR A 360 -5.50 16.99 -11.08
N VAL A 361 -5.93 15.90 -10.45
CA VAL A 361 -7.11 15.83 -9.57
C VAL A 361 -6.67 15.56 -8.14
N TRP A 362 -7.32 16.23 -7.19
CA TRP A 362 -7.20 16.01 -5.76
C TRP A 362 -8.56 15.61 -5.19
N LEU A 363 -8.68 14.37 -4.70
CA LEU A 363 -9.89 13.84 -4.08
C LEU A 363 -9.68 13.73 -2.56
N LEU A 364 -10.36 14.56 -1.77
CA LEU A 364 -10.29 14.57 -0.32
C LEU A 364 -11.59 14.06 0.30
N THR A 365 -11.49 13.11 1.22
CA THR A 365 -12.59 12.64 2.07
C THR A 365 -12.11 12.26 3.46
N ASP A 366 -12.99 12.29 4.44
CA ASP A 366 -12.72 11.87 5.82
C ASP A 366 -13.21 10.44 6.13
N GLY A 367 -13.81 9.74 5.20
CA GLY A 367 -14.39 8.44 5.48
C GLY A 367 -14.66 7.59 4.24
N ALA A 368 -15.43 6.54 4.46
CA ALA A 368 -15.89 5.68 3.40
C ALA A 368 -17.00 6.35 2.58
N PHE A 369 -17.01 6.09 1.29
CA PHE A 369 -18.09 6.49 0.41
C PHE A 369 -19.38 5.73 0.76
N ASN A 370 -20.30 6.35 1.48
CA ASN A 370 -21.44 5.72 2.12
C ASN A 370 -22.79 5.94 1.40
N CYS A 371 -22.79 6.62 0.25
CA CYS A 371 -23.93 6.71 -0.65
C CYS A 371 -23.97 5.51 -1.62
N PRO A 372 -25.10 5.31 -2.34
CA PRO A 372 -25.23 4.19 -3.28
C PRO A 372 -24.05 4.07 -4.26
N GLY A 373 -23.49 2.87 -4.36
CA GLY A 373 -22.33 2.55 -5.20
C GLY A 373 -21.00 2.44 -4.44
N GLY A 374 -20.82 3.17 -3.36
CA GLY A 374 -19.63 3.08 -2.50
C GLY A 374 -18.30 3.32 -3.21
N GLY A 375 -17.20 2.99 -2.53
CA GLY A 375 -15.83 3.14 -3.06
C GLY A 375 -15.58 2.41 -4.39
N PRO A 376 -16.02 1.16 -4.59
CA PRO A 376 -15.84 0.46 -5.85
C PRO A 376 -16.43 1.19 -7.07
N ALA A 377 -17.60 1.84 -6.93
CA ALA A 377 -18.20 2.63 -8.00
C ALA A 377 -17.38 3.89 -8.32
N VAL A 378 -16.80 4.53 -7.29
CA VAL A 378 -15.89 5.68 -7.45
C VAL A 378 -14.64 5.27 -8.24
N ARG A 379 -13.99 4.18 -7.86
CA ARG A 379 -12.82 3.63 -8.54
C ARG A 379 -13.13 3.27 -10.00
N GLN A 380 -14.24 2.57 -10.23
CA GLN A 380 -14.68 2.18 -11.56
C GLN A 380 -14.97 3.39 -12.45
N LEU A 381 -15.64 4.42 -11.92
CA LEU A 381 -15.95 5.63 -12.65
C LEU A 381 -14.68 6.37 -13.07
N ILE A 382 -13.75 6.60 -12.14
CA ILE A 382 -12.48 7.25 -12.44
C ILE A 382 -11.71 6.45 -13.49
N GLY A 383 -11.60 5.11 -13.34
CA GLY A 383 -10.94 4.25 -14.31
C GLY A 383 -11.57 4.31 -15.72
N SER A 384 -12.89 4.44 -15.80
CA SER A 384 -13.59 4.57 -17.10
C SER A 384 -13.40 5.94 -17.75
N LEU A 385 -13.24 7.00 -16.97
CA LEU A 385 -13.01 8.36 -17.45
C LEU A 385 -11.55 8.66 -17.75
N ASN A 386 -10.63 8.00 -17.08
CA ASN A 386 -9.17 8.18 -17.18
C ASN A 386 -8.48 6.99 -17.89
N ILE A 387 -9.09 6.43 -18.92
CA ILE A 387 -8.62 5.22 -19.62
C ILE A 387 -7.16 5.35 -20.09
N ASN A 388 -6.76 6.54 -20.53
CA ASN A 388 -5.41 6.81 -21.02
C ASN A 388 -4.45 7.24 -19.92
N GLN A 389 -4.90 7.26 -18.67
CA GLN A 389 -4.13 7.73 -17.51
C GLN A 389 -3.45 9.10 -17.71
N SER A 390 -4.10 9.97 -18.49
CA SER A 390 -3.60 11.32 -18.80
C SER A 390 -3.75 12.29 -17.64
N VAL A 391 -4.62 11.97 -16.68
CA VAL A 391 -4.90 12.76 -15.50
C VAL A 391 -4.31 12.06 -14.28
N THR A 392 -3.44 12.75 -13.54
CA THR A 392 -2.95 12.26 -12.24
C THR A 392 -4.01 12.46 -11.17
N VAL A 393 -4.41 11.39 -10.45
CA VAL A 393 -5.41 11.49 -9.38
C VAL A 393 -4.76 11.24 -8.03
N ASN A 394 -4.54 12.31 -7.28
CA ASN A 394 -4.10 12.22 -5.89
C ASN A 394 -5.31 12.09 -4.96
N THR A 395 -5.19 11.28 -3.94
CA THR A 395 -6.25 11.10 -2.95
C THR A 395 -5.77 11.45 -1.55
N VAL A 396 -6.68 11.99 -0.74
CA VAL A 396 -6.39 12.44 0.62
C VAL A 396 -7.41 11.87 1.58
N GLY A 397 -6.95 11.05 2.52
CA GLY A 397 -7.72 10.59 3.66
C GLY A 397 -7.54 11.53 4.85
N PHE A 398 -8.61 12.14 5.35
CA PHE A 398 -8.55 13.13 6.41
C PHE A 398 -9.31 12.69 7.65
N GLN A 399 -8.64 12.01 8.58
CA GLN A 399 -9.24 11.38 9.77
C GLN A 399 -8.31 11.47 11.00
N ARG A 400 -8.86 11.17 12.19
CA ARG A 400 -8.05 11.01 13.42
C ARG A 400 -7.08 9.85 13.32
N THR A 401 -7.54 8.79 12.71
CA THR A 401 -6.77 7.56 12.53
C THR A 401 -7.03 7.02 11.13
N PRO A 402 -6.03 6.45 10.49
CA PRO A 402 -6.12 6.00 9.10
C PRO A 402 -7.03 4.79 8.88
N GLU A 403 -7.31 4.00 9.93
CA GLU A 403 -8.20 2.83 9.82
C GLU A 403 -9.64 3.21 9.44
N LYS A 404 -10.01 4.46 9.69
CA LYS A 404 -11.35 4.98 9.36
C LYS A 404 -11.44 5.53 7.95
N VAL A 405 -10.31 5.63 7.26
CA VAL A 405 -10.26 6.06 5.87
C VAL A 405 -10.51 4.85 4.97
N ASP A 406 -11.30 5.04 3.93
CA ASP A 406 -11.55 3.98 2.95
C ASP A 406 -10.25 3.59 2.24
N SER A 407 -9.88 2.31 2.33
CA SER A 407 -8.66 1.78 1.71
C SER A 407 -8.63 1.97 0.19
N ILE A 408 -9.79 2.12 -0.44
CA ILE A 408 -9.92 2.32 -1.88
C ILE A 408 -9.26 3.61 -2.37
N LEU A 409 -9.05 4.60 -1.49
CA LEU A 409 -8.36 5.85 -1.87
C LEU A 409 -6.93 5.59 -2.34
N GLY A 410 -6.24 4.65 -1.70
CA GLY A 410 -4.91 4.24 -2.13
C GLY A 410 -4.92 3.57 -3.51
N ASP A 411 -5.92 2.72 -3.75
CA ASP A 411 -6.06 2.04 -5.04
C ASP A 411 -6.41 3.03 -6.15
N ILE A 412 -7.31 4.00 -5.89
CA ILE A 412 -7.66 5.06 -6.84
C ILE A 412 -6.43 5.88 -7.23
N ALA A 413 -5.62 6.30 -6.25
CA ALA A 413 -4.40 7.04 -6.53
C ALA A 413 -3.42 6.22 -7.37
N GLN A 414 -3.17 4.98 -6.99
CA GLN A 414 -2.26 4.09 -7.69
C GLN A 414 -2.70 3.80 -9.14
N ASP A 415 -3.98 3.51 -9.36
CA ASP A 415 -4.52 3.24 -10.70
C ASP A 415 -4.40 4.45 -11.65
N ASN A 416 -4.15 5.64 -11.12
CA ASN A 416 -4.16 6.90 -11.87
C ASN A 416 -2.88 7.73 -11.69
N ASN A 417 -1.72 7.08 -11.53
CA ASN A 417 -0.39 7.71 -11.42
C ASN A 417 -0.28 8.77 -10.33
N GLY A 418 -1.13 8.69 -9.31
CA GLY A 418 -1.16 9.64 -8.20
C GLY A 418 -0.63 9.06 -6.89
N THR A 419 -0.68 9.86 -5.85
CA THR A 419 -0.24 9.53 -4.51
C THR A 419 -1.40 9.59 -3.53
N PHE A 420 -1.47 8.61 -2.63
CA PHE A 420 -2.37 8.67 -1.49
C PHE A 420 -1.68 9.34 -0.32
N TYR A 421 -2.32 10.39 0.22
CA TYR A 421 -1.89 11.09 1.41
C TYR A 421 -2.84 10.84 2.56
N PHE A 422 -2.30 10.68 3.75
CA PHE A 422 -3.08 10.70 4.97
C PHE A 422 -2.81 12.00 5.72
N SER A 423 -3.88 12.68 6.12
CA SER A 423 -3.79 13.85 6.99
C SER A 423 -4.57 13.60 8.27
N ARG A 424 -3.90 13.80 9.41
CA ARG A 424 -4.52 13.58 10.71
C ARG A 424 -5.39 14.78 11.11
N SER A 425 -6.64 14.50 11.47
CA SER A 425 -7.47 15.49 12.17
C SER A 425 -7.25 15.37 13.69
N TYR A 426 -7.17 16.52 14.35
CA TYR A 426 -6.96 16.57 15.79
C TYR A 426 -8.21 17.08 16.50
N PRO A 427 -8.51 16.61 17.74
CA PRO A 427 -9.61 17.14 18.54
C PRO A 427 -9.54 18.67 18.65
N GLY A 428 -10.66 19.33 18.32
CA GLY A 428 -10.73 20.80 18.34
C GLY A 428 -10.09 21.52 17.15
N GLY A 429 -9.60 20.78 16.14
CA GLY A 429 -9.06 21.37 14.90
C GLY A 429 -7.69 22.06 15.05
N GLN A 430 -6.99 21.84 16.16
CA GLN A 430 -5.65 22.40 16.37
C GLN A 430 -4.58 21.40 15.97
N VAL A 431 -3.76 21.76 15.00
CA VAL A 431 -2.53 21.00 14.66
C VAL A 431 -1.50 21.29 15.76
N PRO A 432 -0.92 20.29 16.42
CA PRO A 432 0.16 20.51 17.37
C PRO A 432 1.35 21.19 16.65
N ASP A 433 1.87 22.26 17.21
CA ASP A 433 3.15 22.83 16.80
C ASP A 433 4.24 21.77 16.98
N ARG A 434 4.85 21.29 15.89
CA ARG A 434 6.04 20.42 15.88
C ARG A 434 7.25 21.19 15.42
#